data_48ab51fbc5ba56c9f98068d8dbc109a4
#
_entry.id   48ab51fbc5ba56c9f98068d8dbc109a4
#
_cell.length_a   1.000
_cell.length_b   1.000
_cell.length_c   1.000
_cell.angle_alpha   90.00
_cell.angle_beta   90.00
_cell.angle_gamma   90.00
#
_symmetry.space_group_name_H-M   'P 1'
#
loop_
_entity.id
_entity.type
_entity.pdbx_description
1 polymer ?
#
loop_
_entity_poly.entity_id
_entity_poly.type
_entity_poly.pdbx_seq_one_letter_code
_entity_poly.pdbx_strand_id
1 'polypeptide(L)'
;ATHFFYKGLKMAISQAMCTSFKKELLEGKHDFNSAGHTFKIALYSAAATLSAGTTNFTTSGEVVGAGYSSGGIELTKVDPTASGTVGITNFGTATFTAVSITARGGLIYNTTTDGTSSTTNAVCVLDFSSDQTAVAGNFVVSFPTADGTSAILRVE
;
A
#
# COMPACT_ATOMS: atom_id res chain seq x y z
N ALA A 1 7.36 -30.39 -15.60
CA ALA A 1 7.12 -30.54 -14.15
C ALA A 1 7.58 -29.33 -13.38
N THR A 2 8.77 -28.84 -13.65
CA THR A 2 9.34 -27.64 -12.99
C THR A 2 8.53 -26.38 -13.20
N HIS A 3 7.75 -26.30 -14.25
CA HIS A 3 6.93 -25.13 -14.57
C HIS A 3 5.77 -24.91 -13.60
N PHE A 4 5.27 -25.98 -12.98
CA PHE A 4 4.18 -25.87 -12.04
C PHE A 4 4.58 -25.20 -10.73
N PHE A 5 5.79 -25.43 -10.27
CA PHE A 5 6.30 -24.79 -9.06
C PHE A 5 6.42 -23.29 -9.20
N TYR A 6 6.81 -22.82 -10.35
CA TYR A 6 6.84 -21.41 -10.63
C TYR A 6 5.49 -20.75 -10.51
N LYS A 7 4.46 -21.40 -11.01
CA LYS A 7 3.11 -20.85 -10.95
C LYS A 7 2.60 -20.76 -9.52
N GLY A 8 2.83 -21.76 -8.71
CA GLY A 8 2.42 -21.76 -7.31
C GLY A 8 3.12 -20.67 -6.51
N LEU A 9 4.39 -20.43 -6.78
CA LEU A 9 5.17 -19.41 -6.09
C LEU A 9 4.84 -17.99 -6.53
N LYS A 10 4.29 -17.81 -7.70
CA LYS A 10 3.94 -16.49 -8.24
C LYS A 10 2.67 -15.90 -7.66
N MET A 11 1.94 -16.65 -6.90
CA MET A 11 0.71 -16.18 -6.24
C MET A 11 1.00 -15.37 -4.99
N ALA A 12 2.22 -14.96 -4.78
CA ALA A 12 2.61 -14.19 -3.61
C ALA A 12 2.42 -12.70 -3.83
N ILE A 13 2.27 -11.98 -2.72
CA ILE A 13 2.41 -10.54 -2.66
C ILE A 13 3.89 -10.21 -2.85
N SER A 14 4.19 -9.28 -3.74
CA SER A 14 5.55 -8.82 -4.01
C SER A 14 5.66 -7.33 -3.75
N GLN A 15 6.52 -6.94 -2.82
CA GLN A 15 6.72 -5.53 -2.49
C GLN A 15 7.27 -4.77 -3.67
N ALA A 16 6.57 -3.72 -4.07
CA ALA A 16 6.98 -2.88 -5.20
C ALA A 16 6.19 -1.56 -5.23
N MET A 17 6.83 -0.54 -5.77
CA MET A 17 6.13 0.63 -6.30
C MET A 17 5.44 0.22 -7.60
N CYS A 18 4.14 0.51 -7.73
CA CYS A 18 3.37 0.11 -8.91
C CYS A 18 3.86 0.84 -10.18
N THR A 19 3.95 0.11 -11.28
CA THR A 19 4.41 0.69 -12.56
C THR A 19 3.47 1.79 -13.06
N SER A 20 2.16 1.59 -12.92
CA SER A 20 1.15 2.61 -13.25
C SER A 20 1.35 3.89 -12.44
N PHE A 21 1.64 3.76 -11.15
CA PHE A 21 1.91 4.90 -10.28
C PHE A 21 3.10 5.73 -10.77
N LYS A 22 4.20 5.07 -11.17
CA LYS A 22 5.38 5.78 -11.70
C LYS A 22 5.05 6.63 -12.91
N LYS A 23 4.23 6.12 -13.82
CA LYS A 23 3.73 6.86 -14.97
C LYS A 23 2.84 8.03 -14.53
N GLU A 24 1.88 7.75 -13.67
CA GLU A 24 0.92 8.73 -13.17
C GLU A 24 1.60 9.86 -12.37
N LEU A 25 2.70 9.54 -11.68
CA LEU A 25 3.50 10.55 -10.99
C LEU A 25 4.11 11.55 -11.97
N LEU A 26 4.62 11.08 -13.11
CA LEU A 26 5.12 11.93 -14.19
C LEU A 26 4.02 12.74 -14.88
N GLU A 27 2.80 12.27 -14.86
CA GLU A 27 1.61 12.96 -15.37
C GLU A 27 1.04 13.97 -14.36
N GLY A 28 1.58 14.03 -13.14
CA GLY A 28 1.10 14.93 -12.10
C GLY A 28 -0.22 14.51 -11.45
N LYS A 29 -0.54 13.22 -11.46
CA LYS A 29 -1.83 12.69 -10.98
C LYS A 29 -1.87 12.40 -9.49
N HIS A 30 -0.77 12.50 -8.78
CA HIS A 30 -0.70 12.22 -7.35
C HIS A 30 -0.13 13.40 -6.59
N ASP A 31 -0.90 13.91 -5.64
CA ASP A 31 -0.49 14.99 -4.76
C ASP A 31 -0.39 14.49 -3.32
N PHE A 32 0.84 14.37 -2.82
CA PHE A 32 1.14 13.89 -1.47
C PHE A 32 1.20 14.99 -0.41
N ASN A 33 1.02 16.24 -0.77
CA ASN A 33 0.95 17.31 0.23
C ASN A 33 -0.20 17.08 1.21
N SER A 34 -0.07 17.60 2.41
CA SER A 34 -1.07 17.40 3.48
C SER A 34 -2.48 17.87 3.06
N ALA A 35 -2.58 18.93 2.26
CA ALA A 35 -3.83 19.40 1.69
C ALA A 35 -4.19 18.76 0.34
N GLY A 36 -3.36 17.83 -0.16
CA GLY A 36 -3.53 17.15 -1.45
C GLY A 36 -4.50 15.98 -1.40
N HIS A 37 -4.16 14.93 -2.13
CA HIS A 37 -5.04 13.77 -2.31
C HIS A 37 -5.16 12.92 -1.04
N THR A 38 -6.20 12.09 -0.98
CA THR A 38 -6.43 11.12 0.09
C THR A 38 -5.93 9.75 -0.34
N PHE A 39 -5.09 9.14 0.50
CA PHE A 39 -4.55 7.79 0.29
C PHE A 39 -5.08 6.84 1.36
N LYS A 40 -5.31 5.60 0.97
CA LYS A 40 -5.73 4.53 1.87
C LYS A 40 -4.78 3.35 1.81
N ILE A 41 -4.77 2.56 2.87
CA ILE A 41 -4.13 1.24 2.89
C ILE A 41 -5.20 0.18 3.13
N ALA A 42 -5.29 -0.78 2.21
CA ALA A 42 -6.08 -1.99 2.35
C ALA A 42 -5.15 -3.18 2.65
N LEU A 43 -5.63 -4.13 3.41
CA LEU A 43 -4.86 -5.31 3.83
C LEU A 43 -5.29 -6.55 3.05
N TYR A 44 -4.34 -7.42 2.78
CA TYR A 44 -4.52 -8.60 1.93
C TYR A 44 -3.99 -9.87 2.56
N SER A 45 -4.71 -10.96 2.35
CA SER A 45 -4.30 -12.30 2.75
C SER A 45 -3.23 -12.87 1.81
N ALA A 46 -2.65 -14.00 2.19
CA ALA A 46 -1.70 -14.74 1.35
C ALA A 46 -2.29 -15.23 0.02
N ALA A 47 -3.61 -15.25 -0.12
CA ALA A 47 -4.30 -15.61 -1.36
C ALA A 47 -4.28 -14.49 -2.42
N ALA A 48 -3.93 -13.27 -2.04
CA ALA A 48 -3.88 -12.15 -2.98
C ALA A 48 -2.68 -12.25 -3.93
N THR A 49 -2.87 -11.70 -5.13
CA THR A 49 -1.79 -11.51 -6.10
C THR A 49 -1.60 -10.01 -6.32
N LEU A 50 -0.57 -9.45 -5.69
CA LEU A 50 -0.20 -8.04 -5.77
C LEU A 50 1.27 -7.92 -6.16
N SER A 51 1.56 -7.00 -7.06
CA SER A 51 2.93 -6.80 -7.59
C SER A 51 3.09 -5.40 -8.18
N ALA A 52 4.24 -5.12 -8.77
CA ALA A 52 4.46 -3.91 -9.56
C ALA A 52 3.42 -3.72 -10.69
N GLY A 53 2.82 -4.79 -11.17
CA GLY A 53 1.76 -4.75 -12.19
C GLY A 53 0.36 -4.40 -11.66
N THR A 54 0.18 -4.27 -10.36
CA THR A 54 -1.11 -3.86 -9.78
C THR A 54 -1.42 -2.41 -10.13
N THR A 55 -2.59 -2.17 -10.72
CA THR A 55 -2.98 -0.83 -11.21
C THR A 55 -4.03 -0.15 -10.36
N ASN A 56 -4.85 -0.92 -9.67
CA ASN A 56 -5.99 -0.40 -8.90
C ASN A 56 -6.22 -1.22 -7.63
N PHE A 57 -6.92 -0.61 -6.67
CA PHE A 57 -7.48 -1.35 -5.55
C PHE A 57 -8.43 -2.46 -6.06
N THR A 58 -8.39 -3.60 -5.41
CA THR A 58 -9.27 -4.73 -5.69
C THR A 58 -9.68 -5.40 -4.38
N THR A 59 -10.87 -5.94 -4.33
CA THR A 59 -11.34 -6.74 -3.20
C THR A 59 -10.88 -8.20 -3.28
N SER A 60 -10.28 -8.61 -4.40
CA SER A 60 -9.78 -9.97 -4.58
C SER A 60 -8.59 -10.24 -3.65
N GLY A 61 -8.77 -11.14 -2.70
CA GLY A 61 -7.76 -11.48 -1.69
C GLY A 61 -7.66 -10.47 -0.53
N GLU A 62 -8.51 -9.43 -0.52
CA GLU A 62 -8.57 -8.52 0.64
C GLU A 62 -8.99 -9.29 1.88
N VAL A 63 -8.44 -8.92 3.05
CA VAL A 63 -8.79 -9.59 4.31
C VAL A 63 -10.25 -9.36 4.67
N VAL A 64 -10.84 -10.36 5.29
CA VAL A 64 -12.19 -10.30 5.85
C VAL A 64 -12.10 -10.70 7.32
N GLY A 65 -12.69 -9.91 8.19
CA GLY A 65 -12.70 -10.20 9.62
C GLY A 65 -13.38 -9.11 10.43
N ALA A 66 -13.68 -9.44 11.67
CA ALA A 66 -14.35 -8.50 12.56
C ALA A 66 -13.53 -7.21 12.73
N GLY A 67 -14.20 -6.07 12.67
CA GLY A 67 -13.59 -4.75 12.83
C GLY A 67 -12.88 -4.21 11.59
N TYR A 68 -12.67 -5.01 10.55
CA TYR A 68 -12.08 -4.57 9.29
C TYR A 68 -13.17 -4.19 8.28
N SER A 69 -13.03 -3.03 7.67
CA SER A 69 -13.90 -2.57 6.58
C SER A 69 -13.16 -2.65 5.25
N SER A 70 -13.81 -3.19 4.22
CA SER A 70 -13.25 -3.25 2.87
C SER A 70 -12.79 -1.87 2.39
N GLY A 71 -11.66 -1.82 1.72
CA GLY A 71 -10.98 -0.59 1.32
C GLY A 71 -9.96 -0.10 2.34
N GLY A 72 -9.96 -0.64 3.54
CA GLY A 72 -8.99 -0.30 4.58
C GLY A 72 -9.23 1.06 5.23
N ILE A 73 -8.16 1.72 5.66
CA ILE A 73 -8.19 2.99 6.38
C ILE A 73 -7.39 4.07 5.65
N GLU A 74 -7.74 5.32 5.92
CA GLU A 74 -7.01 6.48 5.42
C GLU A 74 -5.63 6.58 6.09
N LEU A 75 -4.64 6.96 5.28
CA LEU A 75 -3.28 7.19 5.72
C LEU A 75 -3.05 8.67 6.04
N THR A 76 -2.33 8.93 7.12
CA THR A 76 -1.81 10.26 7.42
C THR A 76 -0.59 10.52 6.55
N LYS A 77 -0.65 11.53 5.70
CA LYS A 77 0.46 11.90 4.81
C LYS A 77 1.56 12.64 5.56
N VAL A 78 2.79 12.48 5.09
CA VAL A 78 3.94 13.31 5.43
C VAL A 78 4.29 14.10 4.19
N ASP A 79 4.35 15.43 4.30
CA ASP A 79 4.62 16.31 3.16
C ASP A 79 5.91 15.91 2.45
N PRO A 80 5.92 15.91 1.12
CA PRO A 80 7.12 15.60 0.36
C PRO A 80 8.26 16.57 0.69
N THR A 81 9.45 16.01 0.83
CA THR A 81 10.67 16.76 1.12
C THR A 81 11.83 16.25 0.27
N ALA A 82 12.97 16.92 0.34
CA ALA A 82 14.21 16.43 -0.26
C ALA A 82 15.19 16.02 0.84
N SER A 83 15.84 14.89 0.63
CA SER A 83 16.94 14.41 1.45
C SER A 83 18.17 14.23 0.55
N GLY A 84 19.06 15.21 0.56
CA GLY A 84 20.14 15.27 -0.42
C GLY A 84 19.58 15.46 -1.84
N THR A 85 19.87 14.52 -2.72
CA THR A 85 19.38 14.49 -4.11
C THR A 85 18.11 13.65 -4.31
N VAL A 86 17.55 13.10 -3.23
CA VAL A 86 16.39 12.19 -3.27
C VAL A 86 15.14 12.94 -2.85
N GLY A 87 14.11 12.92 -3.68
CA GLY A 87 12.75 13.33 -3.32
C GLY A 87 12.07 12.23 -2.53
N ILE A 88 11.50 12.56 -1.37
CA ILE A 88 10.89 11.57 -0.49
C ILE A 88 9.49 11.99 -0.03
N THR A 89 8.64 11.01 0.18
CA THR A 89 7.42 11.16 0.97
C THR A 89 7.17 9.88 1.77
N ASN A 90 6.34 9.98 2.78
CA ASN A 90 6.07 8.88 3.69
C ASN A 90 4.65 8.99 4.26
N PHE A 91 4.29 8.04 5.13
CA PHE A 91 3.02 8.05 5.85
C PHE A 91 3.25 7.85 7.35
N GLY A 92 2.38 8.39 8.16
CA GLY A 92 2.31 8.08 9.58
C GLY A 92 1.84 6.64 9.82
N THR A 93 2.12 6.12 10.99
CA THR A 93 1.69 4.78 11.41
C THR A 93 0.18 4.59 11.20
N ALA A 94 -0.20 3.51 10.53
CA ALA A 94 -1.59 3.14 10.30
C ALA A 94 -2.03 2.09 11.32
N THR A 95 -3.11 2.35 12.04
CA THR A 95 -3.63 1.44 13.07
C THR A 95 -5.06 1.05 12.76
N PHE A 96 -5.28 -0.24 12.52
CA PHE A 96 -6.61 -0.85 12.45
C PHE A 96 -6.97 -1.30 13.86
N THR A 97 -7.98 -0.67 14.45
CA THR A 97 -8.34 -0.91 15.86
C THR A 97 -9.40 -2.00 16.00
N ALA A 98 -9.27 -2.79 17.07
CA ALA A 98 -10.23 -3.82 17.46
C ALA A 98 -10.59 -4.78 16.33
N VAL A 99 -9.59 -5.22 15.57
CA VAL A 99 -9.75 -6.14 14.44
C VAL A 99 -9.40 -7.57 14.79
N SER A 100 -10.03 -8.52 14.09
CA SER A 100 -9.66 -9.94 14.11
C SER A 100 -9.40 -10.35 12.66
N ILE A 101 -8.15 -10.24 12.22
CA ILE A 101 -7.72 -10.47 10.83
C ILE A 101 -6.34 -11.12 10.78
N THR A 102 -6.06 -11.76 9.66
CA THR A 102 -4.71 -12.21 9.28
C THR A 102 -4.37 -11.60 7.93
N ALA A 103 -3.30 -10.83 7.87
CA ALA A 103 -2.84 -10.17 6.66
C ALA A 103 -1.40 -10.56 6.30
N ARG A 104 -1.13 -10.72 5.02
CA ARG A 104 0.19 -11.00 4.44
C ARG A 104 0.84 -9.77 3.83
N GLY A 105 0.06 -8.79 3.45
CA GLY A 105 0.53 -7.57 2.84
C GLY A 105 -0.51 -6.48 2.76
N GLY A 106 -0.17 -5.38 2.13
CA GLY A 106 -1.05 -4.24 1.95
C GLY A 106 -0.88 -3.57 0.60
N LEU A 107 -1.90 -2.86 0.19
CA LEU A 107 -1.89 -1.99 -0.99
C LEU A 107 -2.20 -0.57 -0.57
N ILE A 108 -1.31 0.36 -0.88
CA ILE A 108 -1.57 1.79 -0.78
C ILE A 108 -2.12 2.26 -2.11
N TYR A 109 -3.23 2.99 -2.08
CA TYR A 109 -3.89 3.50 -3.28
C TYR A 109 -4.46 4.90 -3.04
N ASN A 110 -4.63 5.66 -4.13
CA ASN A 110 -5.12 7.03 -4.12
C ASN A 110 -6.63 7.04 -4.39
N THR A 111 -7.41 7.66 -3.50
CA THR A 111 -8.87 7.74 -3.61
C THR A 111 -9.36 9.04 -4.23
N THR A 112 -8.47 9.97 -4.56
CA THR A 112 -8.83 11.31 -5.05
C THR A 112 -7.98 11.79 -6.21
N THR A 113 -7.45 10.88 -7.03
CA THR A 113 -6.64 11.20 -8.21
C THR A 113 -7.39 12.22 -9.11
N ASP A 114 -6.67 13.20 -9.62
CA ASP A 114 -7.23 14.27 -10.46
C ASP A 114 -8.33 15.11 -9.77
N GLY A 115 -8.32 15.16 -8.43
CA GLY A 115 -9.29 15.94 -7.65
C GLY A 115 -10.70 15.35 -7.61
N THR A 116 -10.89 14.13 -8.12
CA THR A 116 -12.15 13.41 -8.00
C THR A 116 -12.13 12.43 -6.84
N SER A 117 -13.23 12.29 -6.14
CA SER A 117 -13.41 11.23 -5.15
C SER A 117 -13.74 9.91 -5.85
N SER A 118 -13.44 8.80 -5.20
CA SER A 118 -13.73 7.45 -5.69
C SER A 118 -12.77 6.90 -6.75
N THR A 119 -11.55 7.42 -6.81
CA THR A 119 -10.49 6.76 -7.57
C THR A 119 -9.90 5.58 -6.79
N THR A 120 -9.18 4.71 -7.48
CA THR A 120 -8.59 3.49 -6.89
C THR A 120 -7.16 3.24 -7.36
N ASN A 121 -6.48 4.25 -7.90
CA ASN A 121 -5.15 4.12 -8.49
C ASN A 121 -4.13 3.60 -7.48
N ALA A 122 -3.56 2.45 -7.77
CA ALA A 122 -2.56 1.83 -6.92
C ALA A 122 -1.26 2.66 -6.86
N VAL A 123 -0.66 2.72 -5.69
CA VAL A 123 0.61 3.42 -5.45
C VAL A 123 1.73 2.42 -5.23
N CYS A 124 1.64 1.63 -4.18
CA CYS A 124 2.64 0.61 -3.88
C CYS A 124 2.07 -0.57 -3.13
N VAL A 125 2.73 -1.70 -3.28
CA VAL A 125 2.42 -2.97 -2.60
C VAL A 125 3.42 -3.18 -1.47
N LEU A 126 2.93 -3.53 -0.29
CA LEU A 126 3.72 -3.90 0.88
C LEU A 126 3.63 -5.40 1.10
N ASP A 127 4.78 -6.04 1.30
CA ASP A 127 4.89 -7.45 1.68
C ASP A 127 5.34 -7.54 3.14
N PHE A 128 4.53 -8.12 4.00
CA PHE A 128 4.88 -8.33 5.40
C PHE A 128 5.76 -9.57 5.62
N SER A 129 6.13 -10.27 4.55
CA SER A 129 6.98 -11.46 4.52
C SER A 129 6.38 -12.72 5.16
N SER A 130 5.49 -12.55 6.10
CA SER A 130 4.75 -13.64 6.77
C SER A 130 3.35 -13.17 7.15
N ASP A 131 2.47 -14.12 7.45
CA ASP A 131 1.14 -13.80 7.95
C ASP A 131 1.25 -13.11 9.31
N GLN A 132 0.62 -11.96 9.42
CA GLN A 132 0.49 -11.20 10.64
C GLN A 132 -0.95 -11.24 11.12
N THR A 133 -1.17 -11.53 12.39
CA THR A 133 -2.51 -11.75 12.93
C THR A 133 -2.79 -10.80 14.10
N ALA A 134 -3.96 -10.20 14.11
CA ALA A 134 -4.55 -9.54 15.27
C ALA A 134 -5.83 -10.27 15.66
N VAL A 135 -6.06 -10.45 16.97
CA VAL A 135 -7.26 -11.09 17.50
C VAL A 135 -7.87 -10.14 18.52
N ALA A 136 -9.02 -9.56 18.18
CA ALA A 136 -9.73 -8.55 18.98
C ALA A 136 -8.77 -7.43 19.47
N GLY A 137 -7.85 -7.02 18.60
CA GLY A 137 -6.77 -6.10 18.95
C GLY A 137 -6.41 -5.17 17.80
N ASN A 138 -5.32 -4.44 17.98
CA ASN A 138 -4.84 -3.52 16.94
C ASN A 138 -3.91 -4.24 15.96
N PHE A 139 -4.13 -3.98 14.67
CA PHE A 139 -3.19 -4.32 13.61
C PHE A 139 -2.48 -3.03 13.20
N VAL A 140 -1.16 -2.97 13.40
CA VAL A 140 -0.38 -1.74 13.21
C VAL A 140 0.57 -1.91 12.04
N VAL A 141 0.52 -0.97 11.10
CA VAL A 141 1.47 -0.86 9.99
C VAL A 141 2.34 0.36 10.24
N SER A 142 3.61 0.11 10.55
CA SER A 142 4.61 1.17 10.75
C SER A 142 5.44 1.34 9.48
N PHE A 143 5.62 2.57 9.07
CA PHE A 143 6.44 2.90 7.91
C PHE A 143 7.88 3.22 8.33
N PRO A 144 8.87 3.02 7.42
CA PRO A 144 10.25 3.35 7.72
C PRO A 144 10.45 4.85 8.01
N THR A 145 11.63 5.20 8.51
CA THR A 145 12.01 6.62 8.69
C THR A 145 11.92 7.38 7.36
N ALA A 146 11.43 8.61 7.43
CA ALA A 146 11.31 9.49 6.26
C ALA A 146 12.68 10.12 5.92
N ASP A 147 13.56 9.33 5.33
CA ASP A 147 14.89 9.76 4.88
C ASP A 147 15.18 9.23 3.47
N GLY A 148 16.29 9.67 2.87
CA GLY A 148 16.67 9.33 1.49
C GLY A 148 16.98 7.86 1.25
N THR A 149 17.12 7.04 2.29
CA THR A 149 17.43 5.62 2.18
C THR A 149 16.26 4.71 2.54
N SER A 150 15.35 5.17 3.39
CA SER A 150 14.34 4.34 4.04
C SER A 150 12.90 4.73 3.74
N ALA A 151 12.61 5.98 3.35
CA ALA A 151 11.25 6.44 3.09
C ALA A 151 10.50 5.51 2.14
N ILE A 152 9.18 5.36 2.36
CA ILE A 152 8.37 4.41 1.61
C ILE A 152 8.31 4.73 0.10
N LEU A 153 8.33 6.00 -0.25
CA LEU A 153 8.37 6.47 -1.63
C LEU A 153 9.56 7.39 -1.82
N ARG A 154 10.42 7.06 -2.79
CA ARG A 154 11.62 7.81 -3.13
C ARG A 154 11.73 7.98 -4.64
N VAL A 155 12.21 9.14 -5.05
CA VAL A 155 12.57 9.46 -6.43
C VAL A 155 14.04 9.88 -6.44
N GLU A 156 14.88 9.08 -7.09
CA GLU A 156 16.32 9.26 -7.20
C GLU A 156 16.74 9.71 -8.59
#